data_3a26cca834434ec3a6518658651e4c33
#
_entry.id   3a26cca834434ec3a6518658651e4c33
#
_cell.length_a   1.000
_cell.length_b   1.000
_cell.length_c   1.000
_cell.angle_alpha   90.00
_cell.angle_beta   90.00
_cell.angle_gamma   90.00
#
_symmetry.space_group_name_H-M   'P 1'
#
loop_
_entity.id
_entity.type
_entity.pdbx_description
1 polymer ?
#
loop_
_entity_poly.entity_id
_entity_poly.type
_entity_poly.pdbx_seq_one_letter_code
_entity_poly.pdbx_strand_id
1 'polypeptide(L)'
;MAHGADKAGKVRIDNAIGVNDFYTDRNGKTELVSAKRNEGGFIHLATADMNADEKARNTFECDIVLTNVIDVDANEEANTEAHVILRGFVFGFGNALVPVDFIANNPVAMDYFRNLEATPNTPVFTRVRGRQISQTIVTKTVEESAFGEPSVKEVRKNRKAHVVFWAQSEPYLWDDESTITAKDLTDLKAARDLHLATVKKNQEEYAANKGNAIPAASAAVAAAAKAGFNF
;
A
#
# COMPACT_ATOMS: atom_id res chain seq x y z
N MET A 1 -24.49 15.23 22.72
CA MET A 1 -24.23 16.53 22.10
C MET A 1 -23.07 16.36 21.14
N ALA A 2 -23.25 16.64 19.86
CA ALA A 2 -22.16 16.63 18.89
C ALA A 2 -21.30 17.89 19.12
N HIS A 3 -20.07 17.69 19.51
CA HIS A 3 -19.10 18.79 19.55
C HIS A 3 -18.69 19.11 18.11
N GLY A 4 -18.62 20.41 17.74
CA GLY A 4 -18.16 20.85 16.42
C GLY A 4 -16.71 20.40 16.13
N ALA A 5 -16.30 20.36 14.85
CA ALA A 5 -14.98 19.92 14.40
C ALA A 5 -13.82 20.71 15.05
N ASP A 6 -14.05 21.95 15.41
CA ASP A 6 -13.15 22.88 16.12
C ASP A 6 -12.89 22.50 17.58
N LYS A 7 -13.78 21.69 18.20
CA LYS A 7 -13.61 21.15 19.57
C LYS A 7 -13.20 19.69 19.58
N ALA A 8 -13.07 19.06 18.43
CA ALA A 8 -12.62 17.68 18.32
C ALA A 8 -11.12 17.58 18.66
N GLY A 9 -10.75 16.60 19.50
CA GLY A 9 -9.37 16.27 19.75
C GLY A 9 -8.68 15.82 18.47
N LYS A 10 -7.48 16.33 18.21
CA LYS A 10 -6.67 15.90 17.08
C LYS A 10 -5.75 14.77 17.54
N VAL A 11 -5.60 13.76 16.71
CA VAL A 11 -4.78 12.60 17.01
C VAL A 11 -3.75 12.35 15.90
N ARG A 12 -2.58 11.85 16.31
CA ARG A 12 -1.59 11.26 15.44
C ARG A 12 -1.72 9.74 15.53
N ILE A 13 -1.70 9.07 14.40
CA ILE A 13 -1.71 7.61 14.33
C ILE A 13 -0.38 7.16 13.75
N ASP A 14 0.39 6.42 14.55
CA ASP A 14 1.64 5.79 14.11
C ASP A 14 1.34 4.34 13.75
N ASN A 15 1.54 3.98 12.50
CA ASN A 15 1.23 2.64 11.97
C ASN A 15 2.38 2.11 11.13
N ALA A 16 2.38 0.79 10.90
CA ALA A 16 3.31 0.14 10.00
C ALA A 16 2.73 0.08 8.57
N ILE A 17 3.62 -0.05 7.59
CA ILE A 17 3.24 -0.42 6.23
C ILE A 17 2.96 -1.91 6.23
N GLY A 18 1.73 -2.28 5.93
CA GLY A 18 1.29 -3.65 5.81
C GLY A 18 0.74 -3.95 4.42
N VAL A 19 0.39 -5.20 4.21
CA VAL A 19 -0.21 -5.68 2.97
C VAL A 19 -1.38 -6.60 3.28
N ASN A 20 -2.44 -6.46 2.52
CA ASN A 20 -3.56 -7.40 2.52
C ASN A 20 -3.49 -8.19 1.22
N ASP A 21 -3.11 -9.46 1.33
CA ASP A 21 -2.99 -10.37 0.20
C ASP A 21 -4.32 -11.13 0.02
N PHE A 22 -4.85 -11.10 -1.18
CA PHE A 22 -6.05 -11.87 -1.54
C PHE A 22 -6.05 -12.20 -3.03
N TYR A 23 -6.75 -13.27 -3.37
CA TYR A 23 -6.96 -13.63 -4.77
C TYR A 23 -8.31 -13.08 -5.25
N THR A 24 -8.35 -12.61 -6.47
CA THR A 24 -9.56 -12.13 -7.14
C THR A 24 -9.62 -12.62 -8.57
N ASP A 25 -10.83 -12.88 -9.05
CA ASP A 25 -11.03 -13.27 -10.45
C ASP A 25 -11.22 -12.03 -11.31
N ARG A 26 -10.33 -11.86 -12.27
CA ARG A 26 -10.41 -10.83 -13.30
C ARG A 26 -10.34 -11.46 -14.68
N ASN A 27 -11.33 -11.19 -15.52
CA ASN A 27 -11.38 -11.71 -16.89
C ASN A 27 -11.19 -13.25 -16.98
N GLY A 28 -11.74 -13.99 -16.02
CA GLY A 28 -11.63 -15.44 -15.95
C GLY A 28 -10.28 -15.98 -15.49
N LYS A 29 -9.41 -15.12 -14.98
CA LYS A 29 -8.13 -15.51 -14.36
C LYS A 29 -8.11 -15.12 -12.90
N THR A 30 -7.69 -16.05 -12.06
CA THR A 30 -7.45 -15.78 -10.62
C THR A 30 -6.09 -15.12 -10.45
N GLU A 31 -6.10 -13.89 -9.99
CA GLU A 31 -4.89 -13.07 -9.79
C GLU A 31 -4.69 -12.75 -8.30
N LEU A 32 -3.43 -12.79 -7.84
CA LEU A 32 -3.04 -12.32 -6.52
C LEU A 32 -3.03 -10.79 -6.51
N VAL A 33 -3.73 -10.22 -5.54
CA VAL A 33 -3.70 -8.79 -5.26
C VAL A 33 -3.08 -8.56 -3.89
N SER A 34 -1.98 -7.82 -3.83
CA SER A 34 -1.32 -7.38 -2.60
C SER A 34 -1.64 -5.90 -2.37
N ALA A 35 -2.74 -5.63 -1.69
CA ALA A 35 -3.18 -4.26 -1.43
C ALA A 35 -2.43 -3.67 -0.23
N LYS A 36 -1.65 -2.61 -0.46
CA LYS A 36 -0.96 -1.89 0.62
C LYS A 36 -1.97 -1.25 1.56
N ARG A 37 -1.75 -1.38 2.85
CA ARG A 37 -2.56 -0.78 3.91
C ARG A 37 -1.68 -0.29 5.05
N ASN A 38 -2.20 0.63 5.83
CA ASN A 38 -1.64 0.94 7.13
C ASN A 38 -2.09 -0.14 8.12
N GLU A 39 -1.15 -0.73 8.84
CA GLU A 39 -1.40 -1.87 9.71
C GLU A 39 -1.03 -1.56 11.17
N GLY A 40 -1.87 -2.01 12.09
CA GLY A 40 -1.73 -1.68 13.50
C GLY A 40 -1.96 -0.20 13.77
N GLY A 41 -1.37 0.31 14.84
CA GLY A 41 -1.32 1.72 15.12
C GLY A 41 -1.42 2.08 16.58
N PHE A 42 -0.56 3.01 16.98
CA PHE A 42 -0.68 3.68 18.27
C PHE A 42 -1.31 5.06 18.06
N ILE A 43 -2.30 5.39 18.86
CA ILE A 43 -3.00 6.67 18.80
C ILE A 43 -2.45 7.57 19.88
N HIS A 44 -1.92 8.72 19.48
CA HIS A 44 -1.40 9.75 20.36
C HIS A 44 -2.21 11.04 20.21
N LEU A 45 -2.33 11.81 21.26
CA LEU A 45 -2.84 13.18 21.13
C LEU A 45 -1.86 14.00 20.27
N ALA A 46 -2.37 14.64 19.24
CA ALA A 46 -1.55 15.53 18.43
C ALA A 46 -1.32 16.84 19.14
N THR A 47 -0.07 17.29 19.19
CA THR A 47 0.26 18.65 19.63
C THR A 47 -0.19 19.67 18.57
N ALA A 48 -0.44 20.91 18.98
CA ALA A 48 -1.13 21.94 18.18
C ALA A 48 -0.55 22.19 16.79
N ASP A 49 0.76 22.02 16.60
CA ASP A 49 1.46 22.47 15.39
C ASP A 49 1.53 21.40 14.26
N MET A 50 1.22 20.14 14.55
CA MET A 50 1.28 19.08 13.52
C MET A 50 0.29 19.26 12.37
N ASN A 51 -0.71 20.12 12.52
CA ASN A 51 -1.67 20.42 11.46
C ASN A 51 -1.33 21.66 10.64
N ALA A 52 -0.43 22.52 11.11
CA ALA A 52 -0.03 23.74 10.41
C ALA A 52 0.89 23.43 9.23
N ASP A 53 1.72 22.37 9.32
CA ASP A 53 2.62 21.96 8.26
C ASP A 53 2.08 20.71 7.53
N GLU A 54 1.58 20.90 6.32
CA GLU A 54 1.18 19.77 5.45
C GLU A 54 2.35 18.84 5.15
N LYS A 55 3.57 19.36 5.19
CA LYS A 55 4.79 18.58 4.94
C LYS A 55 5.10 17.60 6.08
N ALA A 56 4.63 17.85 7.28
CA ALA A 56 4.78 16.95 8.43
C ALA A 56 3.72 15.83 8.48
N ARG A 57 2.73 15.86 7.57
CA ARG A 57 1.65 14.88 7.57
C ARG A 57 1.95 13.73 6.61
N ASN A 58 1.37 12.56 6.91
CA ASN A 58 1.44 11.38 6.06
C ASN A 58 2.88 10.98 5.73
N THR A 59 3.81 11.24 6.66
CA THR A 59 5.20 10.83 6.53
C THR A 59 5.38 9.38 6.94
N PHE A 60 6.37 8.73 6.36
CA PHE A 60 6.83 7.42 6.79
C PHE A 60 8.35 7.42 6.92
N GLU A 61 8.84 6.57 7.80
CA GLU A 61 10.25 6.23 7.93
C GLU A 61 10.33 4.71 8.08
N CYS A 62 11.16 4.07 7.30
CA CYS A 62 11.35 2.62 7.38
C CYS A 62 12.70 2.21 6.82
N ASP A 63 13.14 1.03 7.26
CA ASP A 63 14.28 0.36 6.68
C ASP A 63 13.79 -0.50 5.50
N ILE A 64 14.47 -0.39 4.36
CA ILE A 64 14.13 -1.10 3.12
C ILE A 64 15.31 -1.96 2.67
N VAL A 65 15.02 -3.22 2.34
CA VAL A 65 15.90 -4.07 1.55
C VAL A 65 15.59 -3.81 0.09
N LEU A 66 16.36 -2.92 -0.54
CA LEU A 66 16.22 -2.52 -1.93
C LEU A 66 16.80 -3.61 -2.83
N THR A 67 15.98 -4.14 -3.74
CA THR A 67 16.38 -5.22 -4.65
C THR A 67 16.43 -4.80 -6.10
N ASN A 68 15.85 -3.65 -6.45
CA ASN A 68 15.90 -3.12 -7.80
C ASN A 68 15.57 -1.63 -7.83
N VAL A 69 16.20 -0.90 -8.73
CA VAL A 69 15.91 0.50 -9.07
C VAL A 69 15.50 0.54 -10.54
N ILE A 70 14.28 0.98 -10.80
CA ILE A 70 13.67 0.95 -12.13
C ILE A 70 13.42 2.38 -12.59
N ASP A 71 14.02 2.75 -13.71
CA ASP A 71 13.77 4.04 -14.34
C ASP A 71 12.40 4.07 -15.02
N VAL A 72 11.69 5.17 -14.83
CA VAL A 72 10.43 5.46 -15.49
C VAL A 72 10.52 6.84 -16.13
N ASP A 73 10.43 6.87 -17.45
CA ASP A 73 10.45 8.11 -18.22
C ASP A 73 9.18 8.94 -17.98
N ALA A 74 9.30 10.24 -18.21
CA ALA A 74 8.15 11.13 -18.19
C ALA A 74 7.15 10.71 -19.27
N ASN A 75 5.86 10.76 -18.93
CA ASN A 75 4.77 10.48 -19.85
C ASN A 75 3.74 11.61 -19.76
N GLU A 76 3.66 12.44 -20.78
CA GLU A 76 2.76 13.60 -20.84
C GLU A 76 1.29 13.17 -20.87
N GLU A 77 0.94 12.09 -21.60
CA GLU A 77 -0.43 11.59 -21.69
C GLU A 77 -0.93 11.07 -20.34
N ALA A 78 -0.05 10.46 -19.54
CA ALA A 78 -0.35 9.98 -18.20
C ALA A 78 -0.15 11.04 -17.11
N ASN A 79 0.31 12.25 -17.48
CA ASN A 79 0.71 13.31 -16.55
C ASN A 79 1.65 12.79 -15.46
N THR A 80 2.68 12.07 -15.89
CA THR A 80 3.66 11.43 -15.01
C THR A 80 5.04 12.01 -15.29
N GLU A 81 5.68 12.57 -14.27
CA GLU A 81 7.06 13.03 -14.33
C GLU A 81 8.04 11.85 -14.29
N ALA A 82 9.24 12.07 -14.83
CA ALA A 82 10.32 11.09 -14.73
C ALA A 82 10.65 10.79 -13.27
N HIS A 83 10.81 9.52 -12.95
CA HIS A 83 11.09 9.07 -11.59
C HIS A 83 11.75 7.70 -11.59
N VAL A 84 12.28 7.28 -10.45
CA VAL A 84 12.70 5.90 -10.23
C VAL A 84 11.75 5.19 -9.28
N ILE A 85 11.50 3.92 -9.56
CA ILE A 85 10.78 3.01 -8.66
C ILE A 85 11.81 2.23 -7.86
N LEU A 86 11.74 2.37 -6.55
CA LEU A 86 12.55 1.67 -5.57
C LEU A 86 11.79 0.41 -5.15
N ARG A 87 12.13 -0.71 -5.77
CA ARG A 87 11.50 -2.00 -5.50
C ARG A 87 12.27 -2.76 -4.45
N GLY A 88 11.57 -3.26 -3.46
CA GLY A 88 12.20 -3.99 -2.37
C GLY A 88 11.20 -4.49 -1.33
N PHE A 89 11.69 -4.68 -0.13
CA PHE A 89 10.92 -5.17 0.99
C PHE A 89 11.12 -4.28 2.21
N VAL A 90 10.05 -4.07 2.97
CA VAL A 90 10.10 -3.50 4.32
C VAL A 90 9.58 -4.53 5.32
N PHE A 91 9.86 -4.28 6.61
CA PHE A 91 9.44 -5.16 7.69
C PHE A 91 8.16 -4.60 8.30
N GLY A 92 7.08 -5.36 8.20
CA GLY A 92 5.80 -5.08 8.81
C GLY A 92 5.72 -5.59 10.25
N PHE A 93 4.51 -5.58 10.79
CA PHE A 93 4.25 -6.11 12.13
C PHE A 93 4.66 -7.59 12.24
N GLY A 94 5.35 -7.94 13.33
CA GLY A 94 5.85 -9.30 13.54
C GLY A 94 6.94 -9.74 12.56
N ASN A 95 7.72 -8.80 12.04
CA ASN A 95 8.77 -9.02 11.02
C ASN A 95 8.25 -9.61 9.70
N ALA A 96 6.96 -9.43 9.40
CA ALA A 96 6.40 -9.85 8.13
C ALA A 96 7.09 -9.10 6.97
N LEU A 97 7.50 -9.83 5.94
CA LEU A 97 8.11 -9.24 4.75
C LEU A 97 7.03 -8.63 3.86
N VAL A 98 7.07 -7.32 3.69
CA VAL A 98 6.11 -6.54 2.90
C VAL A 98 6.77 -6.03 1.63
N PRO A 99 6.34 -6.48 0.44
CA PRO A 99 6.86 -5.95 -0.82
C PRO A 99 6.40 -4.51 -1.02
N VAL A 100 7.32 -3.66 -1.41
CA VAL A 100 7.05 -2.24 -1.65
C VAL A 100 7.65 -1.79 -2.96
N ASP A 101 6.95 -0.83 -3.60
CA ASP A 101 7.46 0.00 -4.67
C ASP A 101 7.34 1.44 -4.18
N PHE A 102 8.44 2.07 -3.83
CA PHE A 102 8.50 3.48 -3.50
C PHE A 102 8.94 4.29 -4.71
N ILE A 103 8.68 5.58 -4.71
CA ILE A 103 9.02 6.48 -5.81
C ILE A 103 10.03 7.51 -5.31
N ALA A 104 11.08 7.75 -6.08
CA ALA A 104 11.92 8.92 -5.92
C ALA A 104 11.87 9.75 -7.22
N ASN A 105 11.44 11.02 -7.12
CA ASN A 105 11.24 11.91 -8.27
C ASN A 105 12.13 13.17 -8.21
N ASN A 106 12.92 13.31 -7.16
CA ASN A 106 13.93 14.36 -7.11
C ASN A 106 15.18 13.89 -7.87
N PRO A 107 15.77 14.67 -8.78
CA PRO A 107 16.93 14.26 -9.56
C PRO A 107 18.11 13.77 -8.71
N VAL A 108 18.43 14.46 -7.62
CA VAL A 108 19.50 14.04 -6.70
C VAL A 108 19.21 12.70 -6.04
N ALA A 109 17.95 12.46 -5.64
CA ALA A 109 17.54 11.19 -5.08
C ALA A 109 17.57 10.08 -6.13
N MET A 110 17.13 10.36 -7.36
CA MET A 110 17.17 9.39 -8.47
C MET A 110 18.61 8.94 -8.72
N ASP A 111 19.54 9.87 -8.82
CA ASP A 111 20.96 9.58 -9.05
C ASP A 111 21.58 8.82 -7.87
N TYR A 112 21.24 9.20 -6.64
CA TYR A 112 21.67 8.46 -5.45
C TYR A 112 21.26 6.99 -5.51
N PHE A 113 19.99 6.70 -5.77
CA PHE A 113 19.50 5.33 -5.79
C PHE A 113 20.02 4.52 -6.98
N ARG A 114 20.23 5.14 -8.15
CA ARG A 114 20.87 4.47 -9.30
C ARG A 114 22.29 4.02 -8.97
N ASN A 115 23.06 4.89 -8.30
CA ASN A 115 24.43 4.62 -7.92
C ASN A 115 24.59 3.53 -6.86
N LEU A 116 23.50 3.13 -6.17
CA LEU A 116 23.52 1.98 -5.25
C LEU A 116 23.60 0.64 -5.97
N GLU A 117 23.29 0.60 -7.28
CA GLU A 117 23.35 -0.61 -8.12
C GLU A 117 22.65 -1.84 -7.50
N ALA A 118 21.56 -1.61 -6.76
CA ALA A 118 20.86 -2.66 -6.06
C ALA A 118 20.23 -3.67 -7.03
N THR A 119 20.50 -4.96 -6.78
CA THR A 119 19.97 -6.07 -7.56
C THR A 119 19.36 -7.13 -6.62
N PRO A 120 18.55 -8.09 -7.12
CA PRO A 120 18.06 -9.20 -6.31
C PRO A 120 19.17 -10.06 -5.67
N ASN A 121 20.34 -10.11 -6.29
CA ASN A 121 21.50 -10.88 -5.83
C ASN A 121 22.42 -10.07 -4.91
N THR A 122 22.45 -8.76 -5.09
CA THR A 122 23.23 -7.81 -4.29
C THR A 122 22.28 -6.71 -3.78
N PRO A 123 21.37 -7.04 -2.85
CA PRO A 123 20.44 -6.05 -2.34
C PRO A 123 21.15 -5.03 -1.45
N VAL A 124 20.55 -3.86 -1.33
CA VAL A 124 21.05 -2.79 -0.49
C VAL A 124 20.08 -2.57 0.66
N PHE A 125 20.58 -2.61 1.89
CA PHE A 125 19.78 -2.34 3.08
C PHE A 125 20.01 -0.90 3.53
N THR A 126 18.95 -0.10 3.58
CA THR A 126 19.06 1.34 3.92
C THR A 126 17.78 1.87 4.54
N ARG A 127 17.92 3.00 5.25
CA ARG A 127 16.79 3.73 5.82
C ARG A 127 16.31 4.81 4.88
N VAL A 128 15.00 4.91 4.72
CA VAL A 128 14.37 5.95 3.89
C VAL A 128 13.27 6.67 4.66
N ARG A 129 13.07 7.93 4.30
CA ARG A 129 11.93 8.75 4.76
C ARG A 129 11.18 9.26 3.55
N GLY A 130 9.87 9.31 3.67
CA GLY A 130 9.04 9.74 2.56
C GLY A 130 7.67 10.21 3.00
N ARG A 131 6.81 10.44 2.01
CA ARG A 131 5.41 10.77 2.21
C ARG A 131 4.50 9.83 1.45
N GLN A 132 3.39 9.52 2.07
CA GLN A 132 2.27 8.90 1.38
C GLN A 132 1.45 10.00 0.69
N ILE A 133 1.41 9.96 -0.63
CA ILE A 133 0.66 10.89 -1.47
C ILE A 133 -0.56 10.16 -2.02
N SER A 134 -1.72 10.81 -1.95
CA SER A 134 -2.93 10.36 -2.62
C SER A 134 -3.32 11.40 -3.66
N GLN A 135 -3.32 11.00 -4.92
CA GLN A 135 -3.68 11.86 -6.05
C GLN A 135 -4.91 11.30 -6.75
N THR A 136 -5.90 12.15 -6.97
CA THR A 136 -7.06 11.81 -7.79
C THR A 136 -6.77 12.22 -9.23
N ILE A 137 -6.68 11.24 -10.12
CA ILE A 137 -6.52 11.44 -11.56
C ILE A 137 -7.94 11.44 -12.15
N VAL A 138 -8.33 12.53 -12.80
CA VAL A 138 -9.61 12.66 -13.49
C VAL A 138 -9.33 12.58 -14.99
N THR A 139 -9.78 11.50 -15.61
CA THR A 139 -9.73 11.35 -17.08
C THR A 139 -11.11 11.68 -17.63
N LYS A 140 -11.17 12.64 -18.54
CA LYS A 140 -12.39 13.01 -19.24
C LYS A 140 -12.38 12.37 -20.62
N THR A 141 -13.36 11.56 -20.91
CA THR A 141 -13.59 11.01 -22.26
C THR A 141 -14.84 11.65 -22.82
N VAL A 142 -14.73 12.25 -23.99
CA VAL A 142 -15.88 12.78 -24.71
C VAL A 142 -16.43 11.66 -25.57
N GLU A 143 -17.66 11.28 -25.31
CA GLU A 143 -18.40 10.33 -26.16
C GLU A 143 -19.21 11.15 -27.16
N GLU A 144 -18.86 11.03 -28.44
CA GLU A 144 -19.62 11.66 -29.52
C GLU A 144 -20.99 11.00 -29.63
N SER A 145 -22.02 11.82 -29.72
CA SER A 145 -23.39 11.35 -29.93
C SER A 145 -23.75 11.51 -31.40
N ALA A 146 -24.42 10.53 -31.97
CA ALA A 146 -24.96 10.63 -33.33
C ALA A 146 -26.08 11.71 -33.43
N PHE A 147 -26.74 12.02 -32.31
CA PHE A 147 -27.79 13.01 -32.20
C PHE A 147 -27.70 13.69 -30.82
N GLY A 148 -27.47 14.98 -30.79
CA GLY A 148 -27.43 15.79 -29.58
C GLY A 148 -26.03 16.27 -29.19
N GLU A 149 -25.91 16.86 -27.99
CA GLU A 149 -24.62 17.33 -27.47
C GLU A 149 -23.74 16.15 -27.04
N PRO A 150 -22.39 16.23 -27.24
CA PRO A 150 -21.45 15.22 -26.77
C PRO A 150 -21.54 15.04 -25.26
N SER A 151 -21.55 13.82 -24.78
CA SER A 151 -21.51 13.54 -23.36
C SER A 151 -20.07 13.42 -22.85
N VAL A 152 -19.81 14.04 -21.70
CA VAL A 152 -18.48 13.96 -21.05
C VAL A 152 -18.55 12.96 -19.91
N LYS A 153 -17.85 11.85 -20.09
CA LYS A 153 -17.70 10.83 -19.04
C LYS A 153 -16.42 11.07 -18.24
N GLU A 154 -16.58 11.34 -16.96
CA GLU A 154 -15.44 11.49 -16.05
C GLU A 154 -15.13 10.14 -15.35
N VAL A 155 -13.92 9.66 -15.53
CA VAL A 155 -13.39 8.52 -14.78
C VAL A 155 -12.38 9.04 -13.76
N ARG A 156 -12.67 8.82 -12.49
CA ARG A 156 -11.80 9.21 -11.37
C ARG A 156 -11.04 7.99 -10.86
N LYS A 157 -9.70 8.05 -10.90
CA LYS A 157 -8.81 7.04 -10.34
C LYS A 157 -8.00 7.66 -9.21
N ASN A 158 -7.99 7.02 -8.04
CA ASN A 158 -7.12 7.42 -6.95
C ASN A 158 -5.81 6.64 -7.03
N ARG A 159 -4.70 7.36 -7.21
CA ARG A 159 -3.35 6.81 -7.15
C ARG A 159 -2.75 7.13 -5.79
N LYS A 160 -2.37 6.09 -5.05
CA LYS A 160 -1.60 6.23 -3.81
C LYS A 160 -0.15 5.89 -4.11
N ALA A 161 0.76 6.74 -3.71
CA ALA A 161 2.20 6.55 -3.87
C ALA A 161 2.94 6.88 -2.59
N HIS A 162 4.04 6.17 -2.34
CA HIS A 162 4.99 6.48 -1.28
C HIS A 162 6.20 7.14 -1.95
N VAL A 163 6.35 8.44 -1.74
CA VAL A 163 7.44 9.22 -2.36
C VAL A 163 8.54 9.46 -1.34
N VAL A 164 9.72 8.97 -1.65
CA VAL A 164 10.93 9.13 -0.83
C VAL A 164 11.54 10.50 -1.09
N PHE A 165 11.87 11.23 -0.04
CA PHE A 165 12.55 12.53 -0.10
C PHE A 165 13.87 12.55 0.66
N TRP A 166 14.19 11.49 1.41
CA TRP A 166 15.43 11.35 2.17
C TRP A 166 15.83 9.89 2.28
N ALA A 167 17.12 9.63 2.20
CA ALA A 167 17.73 8.34 2.48
C ALA A 167 18.97 8.54 3.36
N GLN A 168 19.36 7.52 4.08
CA GLN A 168 20.62 7.48 4.82
C GLN A 168 21.78 7.58 3.84
N SER A 169 22.81 8.40 4.17
CA SER A 169 23.95 8.64 3.28
C SER A 169 24.78 7.38 2.99
N GLU A 170 24.93 6.54 3.98
CA GLU A 170 25.62 5.27 3.90
C GLU A 170 24.65 4.14 4.21
N PRO A 171 24.39 3.21 3.27
CA PRO A 171 23.59 2.03 3.53
C PRO A 171 24.16 1.21 4.70
N TYR A 172 23.30 0.45 5.34
CA TYR A 172 23.73 -0.54 6.34
C TYR A 172 24.60 -1.62 5.68
N LEU A 173 25.43 -2.24 6.47
CA LEU A 173 26.16 -3.43 6.03
C LEU A 173 25.17 -4.51 5.60
N TRP A 174 25.40 -5.10 4.45
CA TRP A 174 24.62 -6.21 3.94
C TRP A 174 25.29 -7.53 4.37
N ASP A 175 24.47 -8.54 4.68
CA ASP A 175 24.90 -9.87 5.13
C ASP A 175 25.73 -9.81 6.42
N ASP A 176 25.28 -8.98 7.37
CA ASP A 176 25.91 -8.73 8.66
C ASP A 176 24.96 -9.11 9.80
N GLU A 177 25.45 -9.82 10.81
CA GLU A 177 24.64 -10.28 11.96
C GLU A 177 24.05 -9.14 12.79
N SER A 178 24.64 -7.94 12.75
CA SER A 178 24.12 -6.78 13.45
C SER A 178 22.95 -6.09 12.73
N THR A 179 22.68 -6.45 11.49
CA THR A 179 21.64 -5.86 10.63
C THR A 179 20.70 -6.94 10.10
N ILE A 180 20.95 -7.42 8.90
CA ILE A 180 20.18 -8.49 8.25
C ILE A 180 21.12 -9.35 7.42
N THR A 181 21.00 -10.65 7.55
CA THR A 181 21.77 -11.59 6.73
C THR A 181 21.01 -12.01 5.47
N ALA A 182 21.74 -12.49 4.48
CA ALA A 182 21.15 -13.09 3.27
C ALA A 182 20.26 -14.29 3.61
N LYS A 183 20.62 -15.03 4.67
CA LYS A 183 19.83 -16.14 5.19
C LYS A 183 18.50 -15.64 5.77
N ASP A 184 18.51 -14.58 6.59
CA ASP A 184 17.29 -14.03 7.18
C ASP A 184 16.32 -13.58 6.10
N LEU A 185 16.81 -12.91 5.07
CA LEU A 185 15.96 -12.49 3.94
C LEU A 185 15.37 -13.71 3.21
N THR A 186 16.13 -14.79 3.07
CA THR A 186 15.66 -16.02 2.43
C THR A 186 14.58 -16.69 3.28
N ASP A 187 14.78 -16.77 4.58
CA ASP A 187 13.81 -17.36 5.52
C ASP A 187 12.52 -16.53 5.57
N LEU A 188 12.61 -15.19 5.55
CA LEU A 188 11.45 -14.29 5.50
C LEU A 188 10.69 -14.39 4.17
N LYS A 189 11.38 -14.56 3.05
CA LYS A 189 10.74 -14.82 1.74
C LYS A 189 9.99 -16.14 1.77
N ALA A 190 10.60 -17.21 2.28
CA ALA A 190 9.95 -18.51 2.40
C ALA A 190 8.71 -18.45 3.31
N ALA A 191 8.78 -17.72 4.42
CA ALA A 191 7.63 -17.49 5.30
C ALA A 191 6.50 -16.75 4.58
N ARG A 192 6.83 -15.74 3.74
CA ARG A 192 5.85 -15.05 2.92
C ARG A 192 5.21 -15.97 1.88
N ASP A 193 5.99 -16.80 1.20
CA ASP A 193 5.48 -17.74 0.21
C ASP A 193 4.51 -18.75 0.85
N LEU A 194 4.81 -19.22 2.05
CA LEU A 194 3.91 -20.07 2.84
C LEU A 194 2.61 -19.34 3.21
N HIS A 195 2.70 -18.08 3.60
CA HIS A 195 1.52 -17.24 3.85
C HIS A 195 0.66 -17.13 2.58
N LEU A 196 1.24 -16.82 1.43
CA LEU A 196 0.52 -16.71 0.15
C LEU A 196 -0.13 -18.04 -0.26
N ALA A 197 0.55 -19.16 -0.04
CA ALA A 197 -0.02 -20.50 -0.28
C ALA A 197 -1.25 -20.74 0.61
N THR A 198 -1.19 -20.32 1.88
CA THR A 198 -2.32 -20.41 2.81
C THR A 198 -3.49 -19.53 2.37
N VAL A 199 -3.21 -18.28 1.96
CA VAL A 199 -4.25 -17.37 1.44
C VAL A 199 -4.93 -17.97 0.20
N LYS A 200 -4.16 -18.57 -0.70
CA LYS A 200 -4.69 -19.26 -1.89
C LYS A 200 -5.59 -20.42 -1.51
N LYS A 201 -5.13 -21.29 -0.61
CA LYS A 201 -5.90 -22.43 -0.14
C LYS A 201 -7.23 -22.00 0.50
N ASN A 202 -7.19 -20.98 1.36
CA ASN A 202 -8.41 -20.46 2.00
C ASN A 202 -9.41 -19.91 0.97
N GLN A 203 -8.92 -19.26 -0.09
CA GLN A 203 -9.76 -18.78 -1.19
C GLN A 203 -10.40 -19.94 -1.96
N GLU A 204 -9.66 -20.99 -2.26
CA GLU A 204 -10.18 -22.19 -2.93
C GLU A 204 -11.23 -22.90 -2.08
N GLU A 205 -10.99 -23.06 -0.79
CA GLU A 205 -11.96 -23.64 0.16
C GLU A 205 -13.23 -22.78 0.26
N TYR A 206 -13.08 -21.45 0.33
CA TYR A 206 -14.22 -20.54 0.33
C TYR A 206 -15.04 -20.65 -0.96
N ALA A 207 -14.39 -20.70 -2.12
CA ALA A 207 -15.04 -20.85 -3.41
C ALA A 207 -15.81 -22.18 -3.51
N ALA A 208 -15.20 -23.28 -3.05
CA ALA A 208 -15.83 -24.61 -3.02
C ALA A 208 -17.06 -24.65 -2.09
N ASN A 209 -17.00 -23.98 -0.94
CA ASN A 209 -18.08 -23.95 0.03
C ASN A 209 -19.18 -22.93 -0.30
N LYS A 210 -18.93 -21.95 -1.16
CA LYS A 210 -19.90 -20.91 -1.53
C LYS A 210 -21.16 -21.46 -2.20
N GLY A 211 -21.06 -22.61 -2.88
CA GLY A 211 -22.19 -23.33 -3.45
C GLY A 211 -23.07 -24.07 -2.41
N ASN A 212 -22.53 -24.36 -1.22
CA ASN A 212 -23.24 -25.12 -0.17
C ASN A 212 -23.68 -24.26 1.02
N ALA A 213 -23.31 -23.00 1.07
CA ALA A 213 -23.72 -22.11 2.15
C ALA A 213 -25.14 -21.60 1.90
N ILE A 214 -26.12 -22.26 2.48
CA ILE A 214 -27.38 -21.60 2.82
C ILE A 214 -27.00 -20.46 3.77
N PRO A 215 -27.36 -19.21 3.47
CA PRO A 215 -26.95 -18.09 4.32
C PRO A 215 -27.63 -18.20 5.67
N ALA A 216 -26.95 -18.79 6.64
CA ALA A 216 -27.41 -18.90 8.04
C ALA A 216 -27.75 -17.52 8.64
N ALA A 217 -27.11 -16.45 8.13
CA ALA A 217 -27.41 -15.08 8.53
C ALA A 217 -28.80 -14.59 8.06
N SER A 218 -29.28 -15.02 6.89
CA SER A 218 -30.62 -14.64 6.41
C SER A 218 -31.73 -15.42 7.16
N ALA A 219 -31.47 -16.65 7.59
CA ALA A 219 -32.41 -17.43 8.40
C ALA A 219 -32.52 -16.87 9.83
N ALA A 220 -31.40 -16.41 10.42
CA ALA A 220 -31.40 -15.79 11.74
C ALA A 220 -32.12 -14.43 11.75
N VAL A 221 -31.91 -13.62 10.72
CA VAL A 221 -32.60 -12.32 10.56
C VAL A 221 -34.10 -12.54 10.30
N ALA A 222 -34.47 -13.54 9.49
CA ALA A 222 -35.89 -13.89 9.26
C ALA A 222 -36.57 -14.46 10.50
N ALA A 223 -35.86 -15.22 11.33
CA ALA A 223 -36.37 -15.72 12.61
C ALA A 223 -36.53 -14.59 13.64
N ALA A 224 -35.61 -13.65 13.71
CA ALA A 224 -35.70 -12.47 14.58
C ALA A 224 -36.82 -11.53 14.17
N ALA A 225 -37.07 -11.34 12.87
CA ALA A 225 -38.20 -10.55 12.37
C ALA A 225 -39.58 -11.20 12.67
N LYS A 226 -39.65 -12.56 12.77
CA LYS A 226 -40.87 -13.26 13.17
C LYS A 226 -41.10 -13.27 14.70
N ALA A 227 -40.06 -13.04 15.49
CA ALA A 227 -40.14 -13.02 16.95
C ALA A 227 -40.68 -11.73 17.56
N GLY A 228 -41.05 -10.73 16.73
CA GLY A 228 -41.82 -9.55 17.14
C GLY A 228 -41.20 -8.80 18.32
N PHE A 229 -39.97 -8.29 18.16
CA PHE A 229 -39.45 -7.28 19.10
C PHE A 229 -40.14 -5.95 18.82
N ASN A 230 -41.18 -5.65 19.60
CA ASN A 230 -41.70 -4.29 19.73
C ASN A 230 -40.79 -3.53 20.70
N PHE A 231 -40.17 -2.45 20.21
CA PHE A 231 -39.56 -1.42 21.05
C PHE A 231 -40.59 -0.31 21.26
#